data_fceb0c77b639012e3f900b84f99119cc
#
_entry.id   fceb0c77b639012e3f900b84f99119cc
#
_cell.length_a   1.000
_cell.length_b   1.000
_cell.length_c   1.000
_cell.angle_alpha   90.00
_cell.angle_beta   90.00
_cell.angle_gamma   90.00
#
_symmetry.space_group_name_H-M   'P 1'
#
loop_
_entity.id
_entity.type
_entity.pdbx_description
1 polymer ?
#
loop_
_entity_poly.entity_id
_entity_poly.type
_entity_poly.pdbx_seq_one_letter_code
_entity_poly.pdbx_strand_id
1 'polypeptide(L)'
;MPKTNLLKMEAARKNYASRARAGIKRHIELSKVPQDKIAAKQNVQVRTLMNRIEDPGSMRLRDLWDLAEIIDAPVGELAGGDLPEEMLAKLLQQKLL
;
A
#
# COMPACT_ATOMS: atom_id res chain seq x y z
N MET A 1 8.04 -30.33 -2.33
CA MET A 1 8.42 -29.75 -1.04
C MET A 1 7.43 -28.69 -0.60
N PRO A 2 6.25 -29.08 -0.13
CA PRO A 2 5.19 -28.12 0.19
C PRO A 2 5.58 -27.15 1.32
N LYS A 3 6.31 -27.61 2.33
CA LYS A 3 6.67 -26.76 3.48
C LYS A 3 7.58 -25.62 3.10
N THR A 4 8.57 -25.86 2.23
CA THR A 4 9.51 -24.83 1.80
C THR A 4 8.82 -23.76 0.98
N ASN A 5 7.91 -24.17 0.07
CA ASN A 5 7.15 -23.22 -0.74
C ASN A 5 6.18 -22.41 0.13
N LEU A 6 5.56 -23.03 1.13
CA LEU A 6 4.65 -22.36 2.05
C LEU A 6 5.38 -21.29 2.85
N LEU A 7 6.58 -21.59 3.36
CA LEU A 7 7.38 -20.63 4.11
C LEU A 7 7.79 -19.44 3.24
N LYS A 8 8.16 -19.69 1.99
CA LYS A 8 8.48 -18.61 1.04
C LYS A 8 7.27 -17.73 0.76
N MET A 9 6.08 -18.33 0.61
CA MET A 9 4.85 -17.58 0.39
C MET A 9 4.49 -16.73 1.58
N GLU A 10 4.65 -17.25 2.81
CA GLU A 10 4.39 -16.48 4.02
C GLU A 10 5.35 -15.30 4.16
N ALA A 11 6.64 -15.51 3.88
CA ALA A 11 7.62 -14.44 3.92
C ALA A 11 7.31 -13.39 2.86
N ALA A 12 6.91 -13.79 1.66
CA ALA A 12 6.51 -12.88 0.59
C ALA A 12 5.29 -12.05 1.00
N ARG A 13 4.28 -12.68 1.60
CA ARG A 13 3.08 -11.96 2.07
C ARG A 13 3.41 -10.91 3.11
N LYS A 14 4.26 -11.24 4.08
CA LYS A 14 4.71 -10.27 5.09
C LYS A 14 5.43 -9.10 4.45
N ASN A 15 6.26 -9.38 3.46
CA ASN A 15 7.01 -8.38 2.74
C ASN A 15 6.10 -7.43 1.96
N TYR A 16 5.15 -8.00 1.22
CA TYR A 16 4.17 -7.20 0.47
C TYR A 16 3.28 -6.40 1.41
N ALA A 17 2.83 -6.98 2.51
CA ALA A 17 2.00 -6.28 3.49
C ALA A 17 2.74 -5.10 4.11
N SER A 18 4.01 -5.27 4.45
CA SER A 18 4.85 -4.21 5.00
C SER A 18 5.01 -3.06 4.01
N ARG A 19 5.29 -3.39 2.73
CA ARG A 19 5.42 -2.37 1.68
C ARG A 19 4.10 -1.67 1.39
N ALA A 20 3.00 -2.41 1.38
CA ALA A 20 1.67 -1.84 1.17
C ALA A 20 1.32 -0.86 2.30
N ARG A 21 1.58 -1.24 3.55
CA ARG A 21 1.33 -0.38 4.70
C ARG A 21 2.12 0.92 4.58
N ALA A 22 3.41 0.81 4.29
CA ALA A 22 4.27 1.98 4.13
C ALA A 22 3.82 2.87 2.96
N GLY A 23 3.47 2.27 1.83
CA GLY A 23 2.98 2.98 0.66
C GLY A 23 1.67 3.70 0.92
N ILE A 24 0.72 3.02 1.57
CA ILE A 24 -0.57 3.62 1.91
C ILE A 24 -0.38 4.81 2.85
N LYS A 25 0.39 4.64 3.93
CA LYS A 25 0.64 5.73 4.88
C LYS A 25 1.31 6.92 4.22
N ARG A 26 2.30 6.66 3.37
CA ARG A 26 3.01 7.72 2.66
C ARG A 26 2.08 8.50 1.73
N HIS A 27 1.27 7.80 0.94
CA HIS A 27 0.37 8.46 0.00
C HIS A 27 -0.79 9.17 0.68
N ILE A 28 -1.28 8.67 1.80
CA ILE A 28 -2.28 9.38 2.60
C ILE A 28 -1.69 10.71 3.09
N GLU A 29 -0.47 10.68 3.61
CA GLU A 29 0.21 11.88 4.08
C GLU A 29 0.44 12.88 2.95
N LEU A 30 0.91 12.41 1.80
CA LEU A 30 1.14 13.25 0.63
C LEU A 30 -0.14 13.86 0.08
N SER A 31 -1.25 13.15 0.15
CA SER A 31 -2.54 13.62 -0.35
C SER A 31 -3.13 14.75 0.48
N LYS A 32 -2.73 14.82 1.75
CA LYS A 32 -3.28 15.77 2.74
C LYS A 32 -4.79 15.61 2.96
N VAL A 33 -5.37 14.50 2.53
CA VAL A 33 -6.77 14.20 2.81
C VAL A 33 -6.88 13.63 4.22
N PRO A 34 -7.69 14.23 5.11
CA PRO A 34 -7.83 13.71 6.46
C PRO A 34 -8.42 12.30 6.48
N GLN A 35 -8.00 11.51 7.46
CA GLN A 35 -8.46 10.12 7.59
C GLN A 35 -9.97 10.00 7.75
N ASP A 36 -10.58 10.92 8.47
CA ASP A 36 -12.03 10.94 8.64
C ASP A 36 -12.77 11.13 7.32
N LYS A 37 -12.22 11.95 6.42
CA LYS A 37 -12.79 12.14 5.09
C LYS A 37 -12.61 10.91 4.21
N ILE A 38 -11.45 10.25 4.30
CA ILE A 38 -11.23 9.01 3.56
C ILE A 38 -12.22 7.94 4.02
N ALA A 39 -12.36 7.77 5.34
CA ALA A 39 -13.29 6.81 5.90
C ALA A 39 -14.73 7.10 5.49
N ALA A 40 -15.13 8.37 5.52
CA ALA A 40 -16.47 8.79 5.11
C ALA A 40 -16.74 8.43 3.64
N LYS A 41 -15.78 8.67 2.75
CA LYS A 41 -15.92 8.34 1.34
C LYS A 41 -15.99 6.83 1.08
N GLN A 42 -15.35 6.03 1.93
CA GLN A 42 -15.44 4.58 1.87
C GLN A 42 -16.62 4.01 2.64
N ASN A 43 -17.41 4.88 3.28
CA ASN A 43 -18.56 4.50 4.09
C ASN A 43 -18.18 3.52 5.21
N VAL A 44 -17.08 3.81 5.88
CA VAL A 44 -16.60 3.05 7.03
C VAL A 44 -16.21 3.99 8.16
N GLN A 45 -16.07 3.46 9.36
CA GLN A 45 -15.55 4.22 10.49
C GLN A 45 -14.04 4.39 10.36
N VAL A 46 -13.50 5.45 10.97
CA VAL A 46 -12.06 5.71 10.98
C VAL A 46 -11.29 4.51 11.52
N ARG A 47 -11.81 3.88 12.57
CA ARG A 47 -11.19 2.70 13.17
C ARG A 47 -11.07 1.56 12.17
N THR A 48 -12.11 1.33 11.36
CA THR A 48 -12.09 0.31 10.31
C THR A 48 -11.03 0.63 9.27
N LEU A 49 -10.94 1.89 8.85
CA LEU A 49 -9.91 2.35 7.93
C LEU A 49 -8.51 2.10 8.50
N MET A 50 -8.28 2.48 9.76
CA MET A 50 -6.99 2.29 10.41
C MET A 50 -6.60 0.81 10.50
N ASN A 51 -7.56 -0.05 10.82
CA ASN A 51 -7.31 -1.50 10.87
C ASN A 51 -6.92 -2.04 9.51
N ARG A 52 -7.57 -1.58 8.45
CA ARG A 52 -7.23 -1.97 7.08
C ARG A 52 -5.83 -1.53 6.68
N ILE A 53 -5.43 -0.32 7.08
CA ILE A 53 -4.09 0.20 6.79
C ILE A 53 -3.03 -0.60 7.52
N GLU A 54 -3.27 -0.98 8.77
CA GLU A 54 -2.33 -1.80 9.53
C GLU A 54 -2.24 -3.24 9.04
N ASP A 55 -3.31 -3.74 8.44
CA ASP A 55 -3.35 -5.09 7.85
C ASP A 55 -3.88 -5.01 6.42
N PRO A 56 -3.07 -4.53 5.47
CA PRO A 56 -3.54 -4.35 4.09
C PRO A 56 -4.00 -5.65 3.42
N GLY A 57 -3.49 -6.78 3.85
CA GLY A 57 -3.92 -8.08 3.33
C GLY A 57 -5.38 -8.40 3.60
N SER A 58 -6.00 -7.72 4.56
CA SER A 58 -7.43 -7.88 4.85
C SER A 58 -8.32 -7.02 3.96
N MET A 59 -7.75 -6.07 3.22
CA MET A 59 -8.52 -5.24 2.31
C MET A 59 -8.99 -6.02 1.09
N ARG A 60 -10.20 -5.71 0.64
CA ARG A 60 -10.64 -6.15 -0.68
C ARG A 60 -9.96 -5.31 -1.75
N LEU A 61 -9.73 -5.91 -2.90
CA LEU A 61 -9.13 -5.18 -4.00
C LEU A 61 -9.93 -3.92 -4.36
N ARG A 62 -11.25 -4.01 -4.31
CA ARG A 62 -12.13 -2.87 -4.55
C ARG A 62 -11.88 -1.73 -3.55
N ASP A 63 -11.68 -2.06 -2.28
CA ASP A 63 -11.39 -1.05 -1.26
C ASP A 63 -10.06 -0.35 -1.53
N LEU A 64 -9.09 -1.10 -2.02
CA LEU A 64 -7.79 -0.54 -2.40
C LEU A 64 -7.92 0.39 -3.61
N TRP A 65 -8.71 0.00 -4.61
CA TRP A 65 -8.99 0.85 -5.77
C TRP A 65 -9.66 2.16 -5.36
N ASP A 66 -10.65 2.07 -4.46
CA ASP A 66 -11.35 3.25 -3.96
C ASP A 66 -10.39 4.16 -3.20
N LEU A 67 -9.54 3.59 -2.38
CA LEU A 67 -8.53 4.36 -1.65
C LEU A 67 -7.59 5.08 -2.62
N ALA A 68 -7.10 4.38 -3.63
CA ALA A 68 -6.22 4.96 -4.64
C ALA A 68 -6.87 6.17 -5.33
N GLU A 69 -8.15 6.06 -5.65
CA GLU A 69 -8.91 7.15 -6.26
C GLU A 69 -9.06 8.34 -5.30
N ILE A 70 -9.40 8.06 -4.03
CA ILE A 70 -9.63 9.11 -3.03
C ILE A 70 -8.36 9.93 -2.78
N ILE A 71 -7.20 9.27 -2.69
CA ILE A 71 -5.93 9.94 -2.38
C ILE A 71 -5.07 10.22 -3.61
N ASP A 72 -5.60 9.91 -4.80
CA ASP A 72 -4.90 10.11 -6.07
C ASP A 72 -3.50 9.47 -6.07
N ALA A 73 -3.46 8.19 -5.78
CA ALA A 73 -2.21 7.44 -5.65
C ALA A 73 -2.18 6.25 -6.62
N PRO A 74 -0.98 5.82 -7.05
CA PRO A 74 -0.87 4.63 -7.90
C PRO A 74 -1.25 3.37 -7.13
N VAL A 75 -2.19 2.60 -7.66
CA VAL A 75 -2.69 1.37 -7.03
C VAL A 75 -1.55 0.38 -6.75
N GLY A 76 -0.60 0.27 -7.68
CA GLY A 76 0.52 -0.67 -7.53
C GLY A 76 1.34 -0.40 -6.28
N GLU A 77 1.60 0.86 -5.97
CA GLU A 77 2.34 1.22 -4.76
C GLU A 77 1.55 0.94 -3.49
N LEU A 78 0.23 1.14 -3.52
CA LEU A 78 -0.64 0.83 -2.39
C LEU A 78 -0.78 -0.67 -2.18
N ALA A 79 -0.59 -1.46 -3.21
CA ALA A 79 -0.67 -2.91 -3.15
C ALA A 79 0.63 -3.58 -2.72
N GLY A 80 1.65 -2.81 -2.39
CA GLY A 80 2.93 -3.35 -1.97
C GLY A 80 3.93 -3.54 -3.09
N GLY A 81 3.63 -3.02 -4.29
CA GLY A 81 4.58 -3.01 -5.39
C GLY A 81 5.62 -1.93 -5.22
N ASP A 82 6.84 -2.23 -5.61
CA ASP A 82 7.92 -1.27 -5.67
C ASP A 82 8.22 -0.91 -7.12
N LEU A 83 8.87 0.22 -7.30
CA LEU A 83 9.47 0.51 -8.59
C LEU A 83 10.52 -0.56 -8.88
N PRO A 84 10.60 -1.05 -10.13
CA PRO A 84 11.69 -1.97 -10.50
C PRO A 84 13.05 -1.37 -10.11
N GLU A 85 13.98 -2.23 -9.70
CA GLU A 85 15.30 -1.76 -9.28
C GLU A 85 15.96 -0.87 -10.32
N GLU A 86 15.77 -1.20 -11.59
CA GLU A 86 16.31 -0.41 -12.69
C GLU A 86 15.76 1.01 -12.71
N MET A 87 14.46 1.16 -12.49
CA MET A 87 13.83 2.47 -12.42
C MET A 87 14.25 3.23 -11.17
N LEU A 88 14.36 2.52 -10.05
CA LEU A 88 14.81 3.12 -8.79
C LEU A 88 16.25 3.64 -8.94
N ALA A 89 17.14 2.85 -9.54
CA ALA A 89 18.51 3.25 -9.79
C ALA A 89 18.57 4.50 -10.69
N LYS A 90 17.77 4.53 -11.74
CA LYS A 90 17.70 5.70 -12.63
C LYS A 90 17.22 6.95 -11.92
N LEU A 91 16.20 6.82 -11.07
CA LEU A 91 15.69 7.95 -10.28
C LEU A 91 16.73 8.46 -9.30
N LEU A 92 17.46 7.56 -8.65
CA LEU A 92 18.53 7.94 -7.72
C LEU A 92 19.67 8.63 -8.46
N GLN A 93 20.04 8.17 -9.65
CA GLN A 93 21.07 8.80 -10.47
C GLN A 93 20.64 10.19 -10.91
N GLN A 94 19.38 10.39 -11.26
CA GLN A 94 18.86 11.70 -11.63
C GLN A 94 18.91 12.68 -10.46
N LYS A 95 18.67 12.20 -9.24
CA LYS A 95 18.76 13.07 -8.05
C LYS A 95 20.19 13.43 -7.68
N LEU A 96 21.15 12.59 -8.02
CA LEU A 96 22.56 12.82 -7.73
C LEU A 96 23.25 13.70 -8.77
N LEU A 97 22.66 13.86 -9.92
CA LEU A 97 23.14 14.73 -10.98
C LEU A 97 22.46 16.07 -10.95
#